data_70920c0334dde70dc99addeb6058d701
#
_entry.id   70920c0334dde70dc99addeb6058d701
#
_cell.length_a   1.000
_cell.length_b   1.000
_cell.length_c   1.000
_cell.angle_alpha   90.00
_cell.angle_beta   90.00
_cell.angle_gamma   90.00
#
_symmetry.space_group_name_H-M   'P 1'
#
loop_
_entity.id
_entity.type
_entity.pdbx_description
1 polymer ?
#
loop_
_entity_poly.entity_id
_entity_poly.type
_entity_poly.pdbx_seq_one_letter_code
_entity_poly.pdbx_strand_id
1 'polypeptide(L)'
;PTSIIIAMAGVESAWGTSRFATEGNALFGVRTWDLENVPHMKALGNMDATWGVKKYSTKCQSIKDMIRILNNHPAYEKFRTHRLKQLESGKWNYKTLLSGMTAWSTNPEYATIILKTIVDNRLP
;
A
#
# COMPACT_ATOMS: atom_id res chain seq x y z
N PRO A 1 -5.23 -2.23 -10.68
CA PRO A 1 -5.00 -3.64 -11.08
C PRO A 1 -4.42 -4.46 -9.94
N THR A 2 -4.80 -5.73 -9.90
CA THR A 2 -4.45 -6.67 -8.84
C THR A 2 -2.94 -6.82 -8.66
N SER A 3 -2.19 -6.80 -9.76
CA SER A 3 -0.73 -6.93 -9.73
C SER A 3 -0.06 -5.88 -8.86
N ILE A 4 -0.51 -4.63 -8.94
CA ILE A 4 0.04 -3.53 -8.13
C ILE A 4 -0.23 -3.77 -6.65
N ILE A 5 -1.45 -4.17 -6.29
CA ILE A 5 -1.82 -4.41 -4.90
C ILE A 5 -1.02 -5.57 -4.31
N ILE A 6 -0.89 -6.66 -5.06
CA ILE A 6 -0.09 -7.82 -4.61
C ILE A 6 1.39 -7.42 -4.43
N ALA A 7 1.96 -6.72 -5.40
CA ALA A 7 3.35 -6.28 -5.33
C ALA A 7 3.59 -5.35 -4.14
N MET A 8 2.70 -4.38 -3.91
CA MET A 8 2.79 -3.48 -2.77
C MET A 8 2.70 -4.24 -1.45
N ALA A 9 1.75 -5.15 -1.31
CA ALA A 9 1.63 -5.98 -0.12
C ALA A 9 2.91 -6.78 0.13
N GLY A 10 3.47 -7.37 -0.91
CA GLY A 10 4.72 -8.14 -0.82
C GLY A 10 5.89 -7.28 -0.35
N VAL A 11 6.08 -6.13 -0.96
CA VAL A 11 7.18 -5.21 -0.61
C VAL A 11 7.02 -4.63 0.80
N GLU A 12 5.82 -4.17 1.15
CA GLU A 12 5.58 -3.48 2.42
C GLU A 12 5.54 -4.42 3.62
N SER A 13 5.21 -5.69 3.42
CA SER A 13 5.04 -6.66 4.51
C SER A 13 6.11 -7.74 4.56
N ALA A 14 7.16 -7.64 3.73
CA ALA A 14 8.13 -8.73 3.53
C ALA A 14 7.40 -10.05 3.21
N TRP A 15 6.50 -10.00 2.23
CA TRP A 15 5.67 -11.13 1.80
C TRP A 15 4.87 -11.76 2.95
N GLY A 16 4.34 -10.91 3.85
CA GLY A 16 3.51 -11.31 4.97
C GLY A 16 4.27 -11.83 6.19
N THR A 17 5.58 -11.69 6.21
CA THR A 17 6.44 -12.21 7.31
C THR A 17 6.83 -11.16 8.35
N SER A 18 6.63 -9.87 8.07
CA SER A 18 6.98 -8.81 9.02
C SER A 18 6.17 -8.91 10.32
N ARG A 19 6.68 -8.32 11.39
CA ARG A 19 5.97 -8.26 12.67
C ARG A 19 4.60 -7.58 12.53
N PHE A 20 4.53 -6.50 11.76
CA PHE A 20 3.26 -5.80 11.51
C PHE A 20 2.25 -6.69 10.78
N ALA A 21 2.69 -7.51 9.83
CA ALA A 21 1.82 -8.43 9.11
C ALA A 21 1.39 -9.62 9.97
N THR A 22 2.31 -10.21 10.73
CA THR A 22 2.04 -11.42 11.53
C THR A 22 1.25 -11.12 12.80
N GLU A 23 1.56 -10.05 13.49
CA GLU A 23 0.91 -9.68 14.76
C GLU A 23 -0.25 -8.71 14.59
N GLY A 24 -0.22 -7.87 13.56
CA GLY A 24 -1.21 -6.82 13.34
C GLY A 24 -2.03 -6.95 12.06
N ASN A 25 -1.83 -8.01 11.27
CA ASN A 25 -2.48 -8.19 9.97
C ASN A 25 -2.31 -7.00 9.01
N ALA A 26 -1.26 -6.20 9.21
CA ALA A 26 -0.98 -4.99 8.45
C ALA A 26 -0.08 -5.31 7.26
N LEU A 27 -0.61 -5.27 6.04
CA LEU A 27 0.13 -5.62 4.83
C LEU A 27 0.75 -4.42 4.11
N PHE A 28 0.34 -3.19 4.43
CA PHE A 28 0.72 -1.99 3.67
C PHE A 28 1.38 -0.89 4.50
N GLY A 29 1.55 -1.11 5.80
CA GLY A 29 2.17 -0.12 6.67
C GLY A 29 1.38 1.18 6.82
N VAL A 30 0.06 1.13 6.73
CA VAL A 30 -0.80 2.30 6.86
C VAL A 30 -0.68 2.89 8.26
N ARG A 31 -0.40 4.20 8.35
CA ARG A 31 -0.21 4.88 9.62
C ARG A 31 -1.50 5.50 10.15
N THR A 32 -1.58 5.62 11.46
CA THR A 32 -2.59 6.42 12.16
C THR A 32 -1.95 7.31 13.19
N TRP A 33 -2.48 8.51 13.37
CA TRP A 33 -2.11 9.45 14.43
C TRP A 33 -3.18 9.50 15.53
N ASP A 34 -4.30 8.80 15.34
CA ASP A 34 -5.36 8.64 16.35
C ASP A 34 -5.05 7.41 17.21
N LEU A 35 -4.13 7.57 18.13
CA LEU A 35 -3.65 6.47 18.96
C LEU A 35 -4.65 6.03 20.02
N GLU A 36 -5.64 6.88 20.34
CA GLU A 36 -6.68 6.56 21.33
C GLU A 36 -7.77 5.64 20.77
N ASN A 37 -8.17 5.88 19.51
CA ASN A 37 -9.36 5.24 18.95
C ASN A 37 -9.05 4.18 17.89
N VAL A 38 -7.85 4.21 17.30
CA VAL A 38 -7.49 3.29 16.23
C VAL A 38 -6.48 2.25 16.73
N PRO A 39 -6.81 0.95 16.65
CA PRO A 39 -5.85 -0.11 16.98
C PRO A 39 -4.58 0.03 16.13
N HIS A 40 -3.43 -0.07 16.77
CA HIS A 40 -2.15 0.19 16.12
C HIS A 40 -1.01 -0.57 16.81
N MET A 41 0.14 -0.60 16.11
CA MET A 41 1.40 -1.11 16.63
C MET A 41 2.48 -0.05 16.44
N LYS A 42 3.38 0.04 17.42
CA LYS A 42 4.57 0.88 17.33
C LYS A 42 5.72 0.11 16.72
N ALA A 43 6.61 0.81 16.01
CA ALA A 43 7.90 0.26 15.63
C ALA A 43 8.78 0.10 16.88
N LEU A 44 9.49 -1.03 17.02
CA LEU A 44 10.26 -1.35 18.22
C LEU A 44 11.33 -0.30 18.53
N GLY A 45 11.92 0.31 17.52
CA GLY A 45 12.93 1.37 17.70
C GLY A 45 12.34 2.77 17.85
N ASN A 46 11.02 2.94 17.88
CA ASN A 46 10.36 4.23 17.87
C ASN A 46 9.04 4.22 18.67
N MET A 47 9.12 3.76 19.91
CA MET A 47 7.94 3.61 20.79
C MET A 47 7.29 4.94 21.17
N ASP A 48 8.05 6.05 21.11
CA ASP A 48 7.55 7.39 21.45
C ASP A 48 6.99 8.17 20.26
N ALA A 49 6.94 7.55 19.08
CA ALA A 49 6.37 8.19 17.89
C ALA A 49 4.92 8.63 18.11
N THR A 50 4.54 9.76 17.52
CA THR A 50 3.17 10.29 17.58
C THR A 50 2.20 9.54 16.67
N TRP A 51 2.68 8.53 15.97
CA TRP A 51 1.92 7.70 15.05
C TRP A 51 2.19 6.22 15.31
N GLY A 52 1.30 5.37 14.80
CA GLY A 52 1.49 3.92 14.80
C GLY A 52 1.06 3.34 13.46
N VAL A 53 1.43 2.08 13.22
CA VAL A 53 0.93 1.31 12.08
C VAL A 53 -0.42 0.73 12.45
N LYS A 54 -1.44 0.96 11.62
CA LYS A 54 -2.79 0.42 11.86
C LYS A 54 -2.76 -1.09 11.98
N LYS A 55 -3.50 -1.59 12.96
CA LYS A 55 -3.70 -3.00 13.24
C LYS A 55 -5.11 -3.41 12.83
N TYR A 56 -5.25 -4.58 12.24
CA TYR A 56 -6.52 -5.08 11.72
C TYR A 56 -6.87 -6.44 12.31
N SER A 57 -8.15 -6.79 12.31
CA SER A 57 -8.61 -8.11 12.75
C SER A 57 -8.26 -9.20 11.76
N THR A 58 -8.18 -8.86 10.47
CA THR A 58 -7.80 -9.79 9.39
C THR A 58 -6.93 -9.08 8.36
N LYS A 59 -6.15 -9.86 7.60
CA LYS A 59 -5.37 -9.32 6.47
C LYS A 59 -6.28 -8.76 5.37
N CYS A 60 -7.45 -9.37 5.17
CA CYS A 60 -8.45 -8.87 4.22
C CYS A 60 -8.89 -7.45 4.56
N GLN A 61 -9.03 -7.11 5.84
CA GLN A 61 -9.38 -5.75 6.26
C GLN A 61 -8.28 -4.75 5.93
N SER A 62 -7.00 -5.14 6.03
CA SER A 62 -5.89 -4.26 5.62
C SER A 62 -5.93 -3.97 4.12
N ILE A 63 -6.28 -4.96 3.30
CA ILE A 63 -6.44 -4.79 1.86
C ILE A 63 -7.60 -3.85 1.54
N LYS A 64 -8.74 -4.04 2.20
CA LYS A 64 -9.92 -3.17 2.04
C LYS A 64 -9.61 -1.72 2.41
N ASP A 65 -8.86 -1.50 3.50
CA ASP A 65 -8.47 -0.16 3.93
C ASP A 65 -7.54 0.51 2.90
N MET A 66 -6.57 -0.24 2.36
CA MET A 66 -5.70 0.24 1.29
C MET A 66 -6.49 0.66 0.04
N ILE A 67 -7.42 -0.16 -0.39
CA ILE A 67 -8.28 0.13 -1.55
C ILE A 67 -9.14 1.37 -1.28
N ARG A 68 -9.69 1.49 -0.08
CA ARG A 68 -10.46 2.66 0.34
C ARG A 68 -9.62 3.94 0.26
N ILE A 69 -8.39 3.90 0.74
CA ILE A 69 -7.47 5.05 0.68
C ILE A 69 -7.19 5.44 -0.77
N LEU A 70 -6.86 4.50 -1.64
CA LEU A 70 -6.62 4.78 -3.06
C LEU A 70 -7.84 5.35 -3.76
N ASN A 71 -9.03 4.93 -3.38
CA ASN A 71 -10.27 5.37 -4.01
C ASN A 71 -10.78 6.72 -3.49
N ASN A 72 -10.34 7.17 -2.33
CA ASN A 72 -10.95 8.34 -1.68
C ASN A 72 -9.96 9.45 -1.31
N HIS A 73 -8.70 9.12 -1.05
CA HIS A 73 -7.76 10.12 -0.57
C HIS A 73 -7.31 11.05 -1.70
N PRO A 74 -7.31 12.39 -1.48
CA PRO A 74 -6.95 13.38 -2.51
C PRO A 74 -5.56 13.18 -3.12
N ALA A 75 -4.61 12.66 -2.35
CA ALA A 75 -3.24 12.41 -2.84
C ALA A 75 -3.18 11.43 -4.02
N TYR A 76 -4.22 10.61 -4.24
CA TYR A 76 -4.28 9.57 -5.26
C TYR A 76 -5.25 9.89 -6.40
N GLU A 77 -5.66 11.15 -6.53
CA GLU A 77 -6.54 11.58 -7.63
C GLU A 77 -5.92 11.33 -9.00
N LYS A 78 -4.63 11.61 -9.16
CA LYS A 78 -3.89 11.35 -10.39
C LYS A 78 -3.86 9.85 -10.74
N PHE A 79 -3.66 9.01 -9.74
CA PHE A 79 -3.74 7.56 -9.90
C PHE A 79 -5.13 7.14 -10.43
N ARG A 80 -6.20 7.66 -9.84
CA ARG A 80 -7.57 7.35 -10.25
C ARG A 80 -7.87 7.81 -11.68
N THR A 81 -7.37 8.99 -12.06
CA THR A 81 -7.52 9.52 -13.42
C THR A 81 -6.84 8.61 -14.45
N HIS A 82 -5.60 8.19 -14.18
CA HIS A 82 -4.90 7.25 -15.05
C HIS A 82 -5.59 5.89 -15.11
N ARG A 83 -6.08 5.40 -13.97
CA ARG A 83 -6.81 4.14 -13.90
C ARG A 83 -8.05 4.16 -14.78
N LEU A 84 -8.85 5.23 -14.73
CA LEU A 84 -10.05 5.37 -15.54
C LEU A 84 -9.74 5.33 -17.04
N LYS A 85 -8.75 6.11 -17.48
CA LYS A 85 -8.31 6.13 -18.87
C LYS A 85 -7.86 4.75 -19.36
N GLN A 86 -7.15 4.02 -18.53
CA GLN A 86 -6.65 2.69 -18.87
C GLN A 86 -7.76 1.65 -18.89
N LEU A 87 -8.74 1.75 -18.00
CA LEU A 87 -9.94 0.91 -18.05
C LEU A 87 -10.71 1.12 -19.35
N GLU A 88 -10.86 2.36 -19.79
CA GLU A 88 -11.52 2.71 -21.05
C GLU A 88 -10.77 2.18 -22.27
N SER A 89 -9.44 2.22 -22.25
CA SER A 89 -8.58 1.73 -23.34
C SER A 89 -8.45 0.21 -23.38
N GLY A 90 -8.76 -0.48 -22.28
CA GLY A 90 -8.58 -1.91 -22.14
C GLY A 90 -7.13 -2.36 -21.94
N LYS A 91 -6.20 -1.44 -21.71
CA LYS A 91 -4.78 -1.74 -21.55
C LYS A 91 -4.22 -1.10 -20.27
N TRP A 92 -3.49 -1.88 -19.48
CA TRP A 92 -2.78 -1.40 -18.32
C TRP A 92 -1.38 -0.89 -18.67
N ASN A 93 -1.01 0.27 -18.15
CA ASN A 93 0.34 0.79 -18.11
C ASN A 93 0.69 1.05 -16.64
N TYR A 94 1.39 0.11 -16.02
CA TYR A 94 1.68 0.17 -14.59
C TYR A 94 2.59 1.33 -14.22
N LYS A 95 3.55 1.66 -15.08
CA LYS A 95 4.45 2.81 -14.85
C LYS A 95 3.66 4.11 -14.71
N THR A 96 2.70 4.34 -15.59
CA THR A 96 1.84 5.53 -15.54
C THR A 96 0.94 5.51 -14.30
N LEU A 97 0.37 4.37 -13.94
CA LEU A 97 -0.43 4.23 -12.71
C LEU A 97 0.39 4.58 -11.48
N LEU A 98 1.58 4.01 -11.36
CA LEU A 98 2.46 4.23 -10.21
C LEU A 98 2.97 5.67 -10.12
N SER A 99 3.02 6.40 -11.24
CA SER A 99 3.35 7.83 -11.21
C SER A 99 2.33 8.67 -10.43
N GLY A 100 1.11 8.17 -10.26
CA GLY A 100 0.06 8.78 -9.45
C GLY A 100 0.07 8.36 -7.99
N MET A 101 1.05 7.55 -7.57
CA MET A 101 1.17 7.01 -6.22
C MET A 101 2.41 7.48 -5.47
N THR A 102 3.01 8.58 -5.88
CA THR A 102 4.26 9.09 -5.27
C THR A 102 4.09 9.47 -3.79
N ALA A 103 2.87 9.78 -3.37
CA ALA A 103 2.59 10.07 -1.96
C ALA A 103 2.64 8.84 -1.05
N TRP A 104 2.64 7.62 -1.61
CA TRP A 104 2.67 6.39 -0.81
C TRP A 104 4.02 6.15 -0.14
N SER A 105 5.11 6.48 -0.83
CA SER A 105 6.47 6.29 -0.32
C SER A 105 7.35 7.49 -0.62
N THR A 106 8.25 7.81 0.30
CA THR A 106 9.27 8.86 0.08
C THR A 106 10.45 8.36 -0.75
N ASN A 107 10.54 7.05 -1.01
CA ASN A 107 11.60 6.48 -1.84
C ASN A 107 11.34 6.80 -3.31
N PRO A 108 12.24 7.55 -4.00
CA PRO A 108 12.04 7.89 -5.42
C PRO A 108 12.08 6.65 -6.35
N GLU A 109 12.64 5.53 -5.87
CA GLU A 109 12.73 4.27 -6.61
C GLU A 109 11.51 3.35 -6.39
N TYR A 110 10.49 3.82 -5.67
CA TYR A 110 9.35 2.97 -5.29
C TYR A 110 8.64 2.36 -6.50
N ALA A 111 8.36 3.17 -7.53
CA ALA A 111 7.72 2.69 -8.75
C ALA A 111 8.55 1.60 -9.43
N THR A 112 9.87 1.78 -9.51
CA THR A 112 10.80 0.81 -10.07
C THR A 112 10.79 -0.50 -9.27
N ILE A 113 10.79 -0.42 -7.95
CA ILE A 113 10.71 -1.57 -7.06
C ILE A 113 9.42 -2.36 -7.29
N ILE A 114 8.28 -1.67 -7.38
CA ILE A 114 6.99 -2.33 -7.62
C ILE A 114 6.94 -2.98 -9.00
N LEU A 115 7.38 -2.28 -10.04
CA LEU A 115 7.44 -2.84 -11.40
C LEU A 115 8.32 -4.09 -11.47
N LYS A 116 9.50 -4.03 -10.86
CA LYS A 116 10.41 -5.17 -10.79
C LYS A 116 9.77 -6.35 -10.04
N THR A 117 9.09 -6.08 -8.94
CA THR A 117 8.39 -7.11 -8.16
C THR A 117 7.32 -7.81 -8.99
N ILE A 118 6.56 -7.07 -9.79
CA ILE A 118 5.55 -7.63 -10.68
C ILE A 118 6.18 -8.58 -11.71
N VAL A 119 7.24 -8.12 -12.36
CA VAL A 119 7.95 -8.89 -13.40
C VAL A 119 8.61 -10.13 -12.82
N ASP A 120 9.42 -9.97 -11.77
CA ASP A 120 10.22 -11.06 -11.19
C ASP A 120 9.35 -12.16 -10.59
N ASN A 121 8.17 -11.83 -10.10
CA ASN A 121 7.24 -12.80 -9.52
C ASN A 121 6.11 -13.20 -10.47
N ARG A 122 6.16 -12.76 -11.72
CA ARG A 122 5.16 -13.08 -12.75
C ARG A 122 3.73 -12.81 -12.28
N LEU A 123 3.51 -11.68 -11.61
CA LEU A 123 2.18 -11.31 -11.13
C LEU A 123 1.24 -10.99 -12.30
N PRO A 124 -0.07 -11.30 -12.15
CA PRO A 124 -1.05 -11.12 -13.23
C PRO A 124 -1.29 -9.67 -13.64
#